data_52b870a68e60b7340d6527e8d5e892f7
#
_entry.id   52b870a68e60b7340d6527e8d5e892f7
#
_cell.length_a   1.000
_cell.length_b   1.000
_cell.length_c   1.000
_cell.angle_alpha   90.00
_cell.angle_beta   90.00
_cell.angle_gamma   90.00
#
_symmetry.space_group_name_H-M   'P 1'
#
loop_
_entity.id
_entity.type
_entity.pdbx_description
1 polymer ?
#
loop_
_entity_poly.entity_id
_entity_poly.type
_entity_poly.pdbx_seq_one_letter_code
_entity_poly.pdbx_strand_id
1 'polypeptide(L)'
;MSKNDFNATINLPKTDFPMRAGLAKREPDMLRRWNDMDLYNEMLKKNDGKPRFSLHDGPPFSNGNIHMGHALNKALKDFIVRSYAMRGYYTPYIPGWDNHGMPIESAIIKEQKLNHKAMSIADFRSACHDYAQKYIDRQMDGFKRMGVVADWEHPYKTMNKGFEADRSEERR
;
A
#
# COMPACT_ATOMS: atom_id res chain seq x y z
N MET A 1 33.27 48.33 -20.01
CA MET A 1 31.92 48.41 -19.40
C MET A 1 31.84 47.35 -18.34
N SER A 2 31.77 47.74 -17.07
CA SER A 2 31.57 46.84 -15.92
C SER A 2 30.21 46.16 -16.08
N LYS A 3 30.16 44.83 -16.15
CA LYS A 3 28.90 44.08 -16.03
C LYS A 3 28.36 44.32 -14.62
N ASN A 4 27.32 45.12 -14.52
CA ASN A 4 26.62 45.28 -13.24
C ASN A 4 26.10 43.93 -12.81
N ASP A 5 26.63 43.42 -11.70
CA ASP A 5 26.12 42.19 -11.08
C ASP A 5 24.82 42.48 -10.33
N PHE A 6 23.68 42.24 -10.95
CA PHE A 6 22.37 42.42 -10.35
C PHE A 6 21.96 41.29 -9.38
N ASN A 7 22.80 40.27 -9.17
CA ASN A 7 22.45 39.15 -8.29
C ASN A 7 22.21 39.61 -6.85
N ALA A 8 22.92 40.67 -6.40
CA ALA A 8 22.73 41.24 -5.06
C ALA A 8 21.38 41.96 -4.87
N THR A 9 20.70 42.32 -5.97
CA THR A 9 19.40 43.03 -5.93
C THR A 9 18.21 42.13 -6.03
N ILE A 10 18.42 40.81 -6.24
CA ILE A 10 17.36 39.83 -6.38
C ILE A 10 16.90 39.41 -4.98
N ASN A 11 15.62 39.69 -4.66
CA ASN A 11 14.97 39.20 -3.45
C ASN A 11 14.56 37.71 -3.62
N LEU A 12 15.51 36.82 -3.50
CA LEU A 12 15.22 35.37 -3.45
C LEU A 12 14.80 35.00 -2.03
N PRO A 13 13.76 34.14 -1.89
CA PRO A 13 13.38 33.63 -0.58
C PRO A 13 14.54 32.84 0.04
N LYS A 14 14.92 33.22 1.25
CA LYS A 14 15.91 32.46 2.05
C LYS A 14 15.15 31.38 2.80
N THR A 15 15.49 30.12 2.56
CA THR A 15 14.88 28.98 3.20
C THR A 15 15.93 27.89 3.42
N ASP A 16 15.83 27.21 4.56
CA ASP A 16 16.60 25.99 4.84
C ASP A 16 16.01 24.77 4.13
N PHE A 17 14.84 24.94 3.48
CA PHE A 17 14.24 23.89 2.69
C PHE A 17 15.11 23.59 1.46
N PRO A 18 15.56 22.34 1.26
CA PRO A 18 16.46 22.00 0.17
C PRO A 18 15.78 22.19 -1.19
N MET A 19 16.36 23.03 -2.04
CA MET A 19 15.86 23.33 -3.39
C MET A 19 15.85 22.10 -4.32
N ARG A 20 16.74 21.14 -4.08
CA ARG A 20 16.75 19.85 -4.78
C ARG A 20 16.04 18.84 -3.92
N ALA A 21 14.93 18.30 -4.42
CA ALA A 21 14.13 17.32 -3.68
C ALA A 21 14.96 16.08 -3.31
N GLY A 22 15.74 15.52 -4.24
CA GLY A 22 16.60 14.35 -3.97
C GLY A 22 15.83 13.18 -3.34
N LEU A 23 14.54 12.99 -3.69
CA LEU A 23 13.59 12.13 -2.99
C LEU A 23 14.08 10.68 -2.90
N ALA A 24 14.67 10.17 -3.96
CA ALA A 24 15.19 8.79 -3.97
C ALA A 24 16.18 8.49 -2.83
N LYS A 25 16.94 9.53 -2.38
CA LYS A 25 17.88 9.41 -1.25
C LYS A 25 17.25 9.72 0.10
N ARG A 26 16.27 10.63 0.14
CA ARG A 26 15.67 11.13 1.39
C ARG A 26 14.51 10.28 1.88
N GLU A 27 13.69 9.74 0.96
CA GLU A 27 12.53 8.93 1.32
C GLU A 27 12.87 7.71 2.18
N PRO A 28 13.94 6.92 1.90
CA PRO A 28 14.31 5.81 2.78
C PRO A 28 14.55 6.22 4.23
N ASP A 29 15.18 7.39 4.46
CA ASP A 29 15.42 7.91 5.80
C ASP A 29 14.13 8.38 6.47
N MET A 30 13.22 8.98 5.70
CA MET A 30 11.88 9.36 6.20
C MET A 30 11.08 8.14 6.59
N LEU A 31 11.06 7.09 5.76
CA LEU A 31 10.34 5.85 6.03
C LEU A 31 10.90 5.15 7.27
N ARG A 32 12.24 5.11 7.42
CA ARG A 32 12.87 4.56 8.61
C ARG A 32 12.41 5.29 9.86
N ARG A 33 12.45 6.62 9.85
CA ARG A 33 11.97 7.45 10.97
C ARG A 33 10.48 7.20 11.29
N TRP A 34 9.63 7.02 10.27
CA TRP A 34 8.21 6.73 10.49
C TRP A 34 7.98 5.34 11.09
N ASN A 35 8.77 4.36 10.67
CA ASN A 35 8.73 3.02 11.26
C ASN A 35 9.23 3.04 12.71
N ASP A 36 10.34 3.72 13.00
CA ASP A 36 10.93 3.80 14.35
C ASP A 36 9.98 4.47 15.36
N MET A 37 9.15 5.40 14.90
CA MET A 37 8.15 6.07 15.73
C MET A 37 6.78 5.39 15.71
N ASP A 38 6.62 4.28 15.00
CA ASP A 38 5.34 3.57 14.82
C ASP A 38 4.20 4.51 14.40
N LEU A 39 4.44 5.26 13.32
CA LEU A 39 3.59 6.38 12.89
C LEU A 39 2.11 6.01 12.79
N TYR A 40 1.78 4.81 12.31
CA TYR A 40 0.39 4.38 12.18
C TYR A 40 -0.32 4.30 13.53
N ASN A 41 0.26 3.58 14.48
CA ASN A 41 -0.35 3.41 15.80
C ASN A 41 -0.35 4.72 16.60
N GLU A 42 0.69 5.54 16.51
CA GLU A 42 0.72 6.86 17.16
C GLU A 42 -0.36 7.81 16.57
N MET A 43 -0.63 7.75 15.27
CA MET A 43 -1.70 8.50 14.63
C MET A 43 -3.09 8.04 15.15
N LEU A 44 -3.32 6.74 15.28
CA LEU A 44 -4.55 6.19 15.81
C LEU A 44 -4.74 6.54 17.30
N LYS A 45 -3.70 6.37 18.11
CA LYS A 45 -3.69 6.69 19.52
C LYS A 45 -3.98 8.17 19.81
N LYS A 46 -3.40 9.07 19.02
CA LYS A 46 -3.66 10.52 19.13
C LYS A 46 -5.13 10.87 18.91
N ASN A 47 -5.81 10.12 18.07
CA ASN A 47 -7.21 10.36 17.70
C ASN A 47 -8.18 9.34 18.34
N ASP A 48 -7.72 8.59 19.34
CA ASP A 48 -8.59 7.68 20.06
C ASP A 48 -9.76 8.41 20.72
N GLY A 49 -10.94 7.79 20.69
CA GLY A 49 -12.18 8.39 21.18
C GLY A 49 -12.76 9.52 20.31
N LYS A 50 -12.13 9.86 19.18
CA LYS A 50 -12.65 10.85 18.22
C LYS A 50 -13.62 10.21 17.23
N PRO A 51 -14.41 11.02 16.49
CA PRO A 51 -15.28 10.50 15.46
C PRO A 51 -14.51 9.63 14.45
N ARG A 52 -15.04 8.45 14.16
CA ARG A 52 -14.40 7.50 13.24
C ARG A 52 -14.65 7.86 11.78
N PHE A 53 -13.59 7.81 10.98
CA PHE A 53 -13.66 7.81 9.54
C PHE A 53 -12.99 6.53 9.01
N SER A 54 -13.74 5.67 8.36
CA SER A 54 -13.24 4.41 7.78
C SER A 54 -13.28 4.50 6.26
N LEU A 55 -12.12 4.27 5.64
CA LEU A 55 -12.01 4.12 4.19
C LEU A 55 -11.82 2.64 3.88
N HIS A 56 -12.79 2.05 3.18
CA HIS A 56 -12.66 0.67 2.71
C HIS A 56 -11.65 0.58 1.56
N ASP A 57 -10.72 -0.36 1.68
CA ASP A 57 -9.76 -0.61 0.61
C ASP A 57 -10.39 -1.50 -0.47
N GLY A 58 -10.49 -1.00 -1.72
CA GLY A 58 -10.73 -1.87 -2.87
C GLY A 58 -9.46 -2.66 -3.13
N PRO A 59 -9.47 -3.99 -2.87
CA PRO A 59 -8.26 -4.77 -2.83
C PRO A 59 -7.71 -5.05 -4.23
N PRO A 60 -6.40 -4.90 -4.45
CA PRO A 60 -5.78 -5.33 -5.70
C PRO A 60 -5.75 -6.85 -5.80
N PHE A 61 -5.70 -7.38 -7.02
CA PHE A 61 -5.38 -8.78 -7.26
C PHE A 61 -3.89 -9.06 -6.95
N SER A 62 -3.64 -10.20 -6.31
CA SER A 62 -2.28 -10.68 -6.01
C SER A 62 -1.69 -11.48 -7.17
N ASN A 63 -1.69 -10.92 -8.38
CA ASN A 63 -1.32 -11.62 -9.62
C ASN A 63 -0.14 -11.01 -10.38
N GLY A 64 0.59 -10.09 -9.76
CA GLY A 64 1.73 -9.41 -10.39
C GLY A 64 2.29 -8.27 -9.54
N ASN A 65 3.33 -7.62 -10.07
CA ASN A 65 3.93 -6.46 -9.43
C ASN A 65 2.97 -5.25 -9.44
N ILE A 66 3.24 -4.29 -8.56
CA ILE A 66 2.53 -3.00 -8.60
C ILE A 66 2.81 -2.27 -9.92
N HIS A 67 1.84 -1.55 -10.40
CA HIS A 67 1.94 -0.64 -11.55
C HIS A 67 1.40 0.75 -11.18
N MET A 68 1.51 1.70 -12.10
CA MET A 68 1.11 3.10 -11.86
C MET A 68 -0.34 3.25 -11.39
N GLY A 69 -1.25 2.38 -11.83
CA GLY A 69 -2.63 2.37 -11.36
C GLY A 69 -2.75 2.02 -9.88
N HIS A 70 -1.99 1.02 -9.42
CA HIS A 70 -1.89 0.68 -7.99
C HIS A 70 -1.30 1.84 -7.19
N ALA A 71 -0.21 2.45 -7.70
CA ALA A 71 0.44 3.57 -7.05
C ALA A 71 -0.52 4.76 -6.88
N LEU A 72 -1.20 5.15 -7.94
CA LEU A 72 -2.19 6.24 -7.91
C LEU A 72 -3.32 5.94 -6.92
N ASN A 73 -3.90 4.74 -6.98
CA ASN A 73 -4.99 4.34 -6.10
C ASN A 73 -4.59 4.41 -4.62
N LYS A 74 -3.45 3.83 -4.26
CA LYS A 74 -2.96 3.81 -2.87
C LYS A 74 -2.54 5.19 -2.39
N ALA A 75 -1.90 6.00 -3.23
CA ALA A 75 -1.53 7.38 -2.89
C ALA A 75 -2.77 8.25 -2.61
N LEU A 76 -3.80 8.17 -3.44
CA LEU A 76 -5.05 8.92 -3.23
C LEU A 76 -5.76 8.51 -1.94
N LYS A 77 -5.81 7.22 -1.63
CA LYS A 77 -6.38 6.72 -0.37
C LYS A 77 -5.56 7.20 0.84
N ASP A 78 -4.24 7.14 0.75
CA ASP A 78 -3.35 7.62 1.81
C ASP A 78 -3.55 9.13 2.07
N PHE A 79 -3.70 9.94 1.02
CA PHE A 79 -3.99 11.36 1.18
C PHE A 79 -5.31 11.61 1.92
N ILE A 80 -6.35 10.84 1.60
CA ILE A 80 -7.66 10.95 2.27
C ILE A 80 -7.52 10.56 3.74
N VAL A 81 -6.95 9.38 4.04
CA VAL A 81 -6.79 8.87 5.40
C VAL A 81 -5.99 9.86 6.27
N ARG A 82 -4.84 10.33 5.77
CA ARG A 82 -4.01 11.32 6.49
C ARG A 82 -4.70 12.66 6.66
N SER A 83 -5.44 13.13 5.65
CA SER A 83 -6.20 14.38 5.75
C SER A 83 -7.23 14.31 6.87
N TYR A 84 -8.00 13.23 6.95
CA TYR A 84 -8.97 13.04 8.04
C TYR A 84 -8.28 12.87 9.39
N ALA A 85 -7.17 12.14 9.47
CA ALA A 85 -6.40 12.01 10.70
C ALA A 85 -5.91 13.37 11.22
N MET A 86 -5.37 14.22 10.34
CA MET A 86 -4.92 15.58 10.68
C MET A 86 -6.08 16.49 11.11
N ARG A 87 -7.30 16.21 10.64
CA ARG A 87 -8.53 16.91 11.06
C ARG A 87 -9.11 16.38 12.37
N GLY A 88 -8.45 15.41 13.02
CA GLY A 88 -8.85 14.88 14.31
C GLY A 88 -9.86 13.74 14.25
N TYR A 89 -9.93 12.98 13.16
CA TYR A 89 -10.72 11.77 13.07
C TYR A 89 -9.88 10.54 13.42
N TYR A 90 -10.50 9.55 14.07
CA TYR A 90 -9.92 8.21 14.21
C TYR A 90 -10.03 7.48 12.86
N THR A 91 -8.90 7.19 12.22
CA THR A 91 -8.85 6.74 10.82
C THR A 91 -8.13 5.40 10.66
N PRO A 92 -8.72 4.28 11.12
CA PRO A 92 -8.14 2.97 10.87
C PRO A 92 -8.20 2.66 9.37
N TYR A 93 -7.07 2.30 8.79
CA TYR A 93 -6.97 1.88 7.40
C TYR A 93 -6.36 0.50 7.30
N ILE A 94 -7.18 -0.49 6.93
CA ILE A 94 -6.79 -1.88 6.79
C ILE A 94 -6.64 -2.19 5.31
N PRO A 95 -5.43 -2.47 4.81
CA PRO A 95 -5.21 -2.83 3.42
C PRO A 95 -5.71 -4.24 3.15
N GLY A 96 -6.06 -4.53 1.90
CA GLY A 96 -6.57 -5.85 1.51
C GLY A 96 -6.03 -6.35 0.19
N TRP A 97 -6.22 -7.65 -0.06
CA TRP A 97 -5.92 -8.31 -1.32
C TRP A 97 -7.04 -9.25 -1.75
N ASP A 98 -7.35 -9.20 -3.05
CA ASP A 98 -8.21 -10.20 -3.71
C ASP A 98 -7.33 -11.32 -4.29
N ASN A 99 -7.53 -12.54 -3.77
CA ASN A 99 -6.62 -13.66 -3.99
C ASN A 99 -7.25 -14.81 -4.78
N HIS A 100 -8.46 -14.64 -5.29
CA HIS A 100 -9.22 -15.71 -5.92
C HIS A 100 -9.50 -15.47 -7.41
N GLY A 101 -9.82 -16.58 -8.09
CA GLY A 101 -10.37 -16.59 -9.44
C GLY A 101 -9.35 -16.54 -10.56
N MET A 102 -9.87 -16.36 -11.76
CA MET A 102 -9.11 -16.41 -13.02
C MET A 102 -7.86 -15.52 -13.08
N PRO A 103 -7.82 -14.33 -12.47
CA PRO A 103 -6.61 -13.51 -12.51
C PRO A 103 -5.38 -14.18 -11.90
N ILE A 104 -5.57 -14.94 -10.82
CA ILE A 104 -4.48 -15.69 -10.15
C ILE A 104 -4.15 -16.97 -10.94
N GLU A 105 -5.18 -17.76 -11.27
CA GLU A 105 -5.04 -19.03 -11.99
C GLU A 105 -4.35 -18.83 -13.35
N SER A 106 -4.80 -17.86 -14.13
CA SER A 106 -4.21 -17.55 -15.44
C SER A 106 -2.77 -17.04 -15.33
N ALA A 107 -2.48 -16.26 -14.29
CA ALA A 107 -1.15 -15.72 -14.09
C ALA A 107 -0.15 -16.82 -13.72
N ILE A 108 -0.49 -17.72 -12.79
CA ILE A 108 0.40 -18.83 -12.41
C ILE A 108 0.63 -19.82 -13.56
N ILE A 109 -0.43 -20.18 -14.30
CA ILE A 109 -0.31 -21.07 -15.46
C ILE A 109 0.66 -20.48 -16.48
N LYS A 110 0.53 -19.17 -16.77
CA LYS A 110 1.37 -18.48 -17.74
C LYS A 110 2.81 -18.31 -17.26
N GLU A 111 3.01 -17.89 -16.01
CA GLU A 111 4.35 -17.60 -15.46
C GLU A 111 5.15 -18.87 -15.23
N GLN A 112 4.54 -19.91 -14.67
CA GLN A 112 5.21 -21.16 -14.32
C GLN A 112 5.05 -22.25 -15.39
N LYS A 113 4.33 -21.97 -16.48
CA LYS A 113 4.03 -22.95 -17.56
C LYS A 113 3.42 -24.25 -17.02
N LEU A 114 2.57 -24.12 -15.98
CA LEU A 114 1.97 -25.29 -15.31
C LEU A 114 1.00 -26.02 -16.24
N ASN A 115 1.11 -27.33 -16.27
CA ASN A 115 0.07 -28.18 -16.86
C ASN A 115 -0.98 -28.51 -15.78
N HIS A 116 -1.86 -27.54 -15.53
CA HIS A 116 -2.92 -27.66 -14.50
C HIS A 116 -3.86 -28.84 -14.73
N LYS A 117 -3.99 -29.33 -15.99
CA LYS A 117 -4.84 -30.50 -16.30
C LYS A 117 -4.23 -31.82 -15.85
N ALA A 118 -2.92 -31.85 -15.60
CA ALA A 118 -2.20 -33.03 -15.09
C ALA A 118 -2.00 -33.00 -13.57
N MET A 119 -2.46 -31.94 -12.90
CA MET A 119 -2.34 -31.77 -11.45
C MET A 119 -3.65 -32.17 -10.74
N SER A 120 -3.54 -32.58 -9.48
CA SER A 120 -4.74 -32.67 -8.63
C SER A 120 -5.30 -31.26 -8.35
N ILE A 121 -6.60 -31.16 -8.10
CA ILE A 121 -7.25 -29.89 -7.75
C ILE A 121 -6.63 -29.30 -6.48
N ALA A 122 -6.29 -30.15 -5.51
CA ALA A 122 -5.66 -29.72 -4.25
C ALA A 122 -4.28 -29.11 -4.48
N ASP A 123 -3.44 -29.74 -5.29
CA ASP A 123 -2.10 -29.25 -5.61
C ASP A 123 -2.15 -27.95 -6.37
N PHE A 124 -3.08 -27.84 -7.34
CA PHE A 124 -3.26 -26.59 -8.10
C PHE A 124 -3.72 -25.45 -7.20
N ARG A 125 -4.68 -25.70 -6.28
CA ARG A 125 -5.12 -24.69 -5.31
C ARG A 125 -3.98 -24.25 -4.37
N SER A 126 -3.16 -25.19 -3.89
CA SER A 126 -2.00 -24.87 -3.09
C SER A 126 -1.00 -24.00 -3.86
N ALA A 127 -0.72 -24.35 -5.10
CA ALA A 127 0.17 -23.55 -5.96
C ALA A 127 -0.38 -22.13 -6.20
N CYS A 128 -1.68 -21.96 -6.40
CA CYS A 128 -2.32 -20.65 -6.52
C CYS A 128 -2.21 -19.83 -5.22
N HIS A 129 -2.41 -20.48 -4.06
CA HIS A 129 -2.25 -19.84 -2.75
C HIS A 129 -0.83 -19.30 -2.55
N ASP A 130 0.18 -20.13 -2.80
CA ASP A 130 1.58 -19.75 -2.64
C ASP A 130 1.99 -18.64 -3.61
N TYR A 131 1.47 -18.72 -4.84
CA TYR A 131 1.65 -17.67 -5.84
C TYR A 131 1.05 -16.33 -5.38
N ALA A 132 -0.19 -16.37 -4.90
CA ALA A 132 -0.87 -15.18 -4.38
C ALA A 132 -0.11 -14.57 -3.20
N GLN A 133 0.34 -15.40 -2.23
CA GLN A 133 1.10 -14.92 -1.08
C GLN A 133 2.41 -14.25 -1.50
N LYS A 134 3.15 -14.83 -2.45
CA LYS A 134 4.37 -14.21 -3.01
C LYS A 134 4.13 -12.80 -3.54
N TYR A 135 2.99 -12.58 -4.23
CA TYR A 135 2.69 -11.27 -4.78
C TYR A 135 2.09 -10.30 -3.76
N ILE A 136 1.39 -10.79 -2.75
CA ILE A 136 1.00 -9.97 -1.59
C ILE A 136 2.24 -9.34 -0.96
N ASP A 137 3.25 -10.16 -0.65
CA ASP A 137 4.46 -9.69 0.01
C ASP A 137 5.19 -8.63 -0.84
N ARG A 138 5.35 -8.90 -2.14
CA ARG A 138 5.96 -7.95 -3.07
C ARG A 138 5.19 -6.64 -3.23
N GLN A 139 3.86 -6.72 -3.30
CA GLN A 139 3.02 -5.53 -3.42
C GLN A 139 3.02 -4.73 -2.12
N MET A 140 2.99 -5.41 -0.97
CA MET A 140 3.08 -4.79 0.35
C MET A 140 4.38 -4.00 0.49
N ASP A 141 5.51 -4.60 0.13
CA ASP A 141 6.82 -3.92 0.15
C ASP A 141 6.82 -2.69 -0.75
N GLY A 142 6.21 -2.80 -1.94
CA GLY A 142 6.06 -1.67 -2.85
C GLY A 142 5.22 -0.53 -2.25
N PHE A 143 4.10 -0.83 -1.62
CA PHE A 143 3.25 0.17 -0.98
C PHE A 143 3.90 0.79 0.25
N LYS A 144 4.58 -0.01 1.07
CA LYS A 144 5.41 0.49 2.18
C LYS A 144 6.52 1.43 1.67
N ARG A 145 7.19 1.05 0.57
CA ARG A 145 8.23 1.90 -0.06
C ARG A 145 7.67 3.23 -0.57
N MET A 146 6.41 3.28 -1.01
CA MET A 146 5.70 4.51 -1.38
C MET A 146 5.30 5.36 -0.17
N GLY A 147 5.45 4.87 1.04
CA GLY A 147 5.12 5.58 2.27
C GLY A 147 3.63 5.56 2.62
N VAL A 148 2.86 4.61 2.09
CA VAL A 148 1.45 4.43 2.47
C VAL A 148 1.37 3.99 3.93
N VAL A 149 0.58 4.69 4.73
CA VAL A 149 0.38 4.41 6.16
C VAL A 149 -0.91 3.59 6.36
N ALA A 150 -0.76 2.38 6.87
CA ALA A 150 -1.85 1.42 7.02
C ALA A 150 -1.49 0.35 8.06
N ASP A 151 -2.48 -0.46 8.47
CA ASP A 151 -2.25 -1.67 9.26
C ASP A 151 -1.66 -2.79 8.39
N TRP A 152 -0.35 -2.77 8.25
CA TRP A 152 0.37 -3.77 7.46
C TRP A 152 0.55 -5.11 8.18
N GLU A 153 0.28 -5.17 9.47
CA GLU A 153 0.39 -6.38 10.27
C GLU A 153 -0.87 -7.24 10.17
N HIS A 154 -2.04 -6.59 10.02
CA HIS A 154 -3.33 -7.28 9.99
C HIS A 154 -4.11 -6.99 8.69
N PRO A 155 -3.51 -7.19 7.50
CA PRO A 155 -4.23 -6.98 6.25
C PRO A 155 -5.33 -8.03 6.09
N TYR A 156 -6.44 -7.67 5.43
CA TYR A 156 -7.39 -8.69 5.03
C TYR A 156 -7.00 -9.34 3.70
N LYS A 157 -7.22 -10.64 3.61
CA LYS A 157 -6.94 -11.44 2.42
C LYS A 157 -8.17 -12.31 2.14
N THR A 158 -8.68 -12.27 0.92
CA THR A 158 -9.88 -13.05 0.58
C THR A 158 -9.65 -14.57 0.67
N MET A 159 -8.39 -15.02 0.64
CA MET A 159 -8.00 -16.42 0.83
C MET A 159 -7.89 -16.84 2.30
N ASN A 160 -8.11 -15.94 3.27
CA ASN A 160 -8.13 -16.32 4.68
C ASN A 160 -9.38 -17.15 5.00
N LYS A 161 -9.22 -18.20 5.77
CA LYS A 161 -10.31 -19.14 6.11
C LYS A 161 -11.52 -18.44 6.75
N GLY A 162 -11.30 -17.43 7.62
CA GLY A 162 -12.36 -16.62 8.20
C GLY A 162 -13.15 -15.88 7.14
N PHE A 163 -12.47 -15.22 6.21
CA PHE A 163 -13.11 -14.50 5.12
C PHE A 163 -13.92 -15.43 4.20
N GLU A 164 -13.39 -16.62 3.91
CA GLU A 164 -14.12 -17.62 3.12
C GLU A 164 -15.36 -18.15 3.87
N ALA A 165 -15.27 -18.31 5.19
CA ALA A 165 -16.38 -18.75 6.02
C ALA A 165 -17.51 -17.70 6.05
N ASP A 166 -17.17 -16.42 6.32
CA ASP A 166 -18.13 -15.31 6.34
C ASP A 166 -18.86 -15.18 4.99
N ARG A 167 -18.12 -15.26 3.89
CA ARG A 167 -18.72 -15.24 2.54
C ARG A 167 -19.66 -16.44 2.27
N SER A 168 -19.39 -17.59 2.86
CA SER A 168 -20.25 -18.76 2.73
C SER A 168 -21.55 -18.59 3.51
N GLU A 169 -21.53 -17.92 4.66
CA GLU A 169 -22.71 -17.59 5.45
C GLU A 169 -23.64 -16.60 4.74
N GLU A 170 -23.10 -15.59 4.07
CA GLU A 170 -23.89 -14.61 3.30
C GLU A 170 -24.73 -15.24 2.16
N ARG A 171 -24.38 -16.44 1.71
CA ARG A 171 -25.06 -17.14 0.62
C ARG A 171 -26.18 -18.10 1.09
N ARG A 172 -26.41 -18.20 2.38
CA ARG A 172 -27.49 -18.98 2.98
C ARG A 172 -28.71 -18.11 3.29
#